data_fd6c8d849975efc5572f3c183aaea6b4
#
_entry.id   fd6c8d849975efc5572f3c183aaea6b4
#
_cell.length_a   1.000
_cell.length_b   1.000
_cell.length_c   1.000
_cell.angle_alpha   90.00
_cell.angle_beta   90.00
_cell.angle_gamma   90.00
#
_symmetry.space_group_name_H-M   'P 1'
#
loop_
_entity.id
_entity.type
_entity.pdbx_description
1 polymer ?
#
loop_
_entity_poly.entity_id
_entity_poly.type
_entity_poly.pdbx_seq_one_letter_code
_entity_poly.pdbx_strand_id
1 'polypeptide(L)'
;MKKLNLLLCVLLVSGCSWFGGDDDDAAIEPAELVDFQSEVSVVRQWSVSVGSGAKNYLISLRPTANGDTVFAADYEGQITALDVGTGNVRWQTQLDVPVTGGVGYGAGLVMVGTVEGEVFTLDADDGSVLWSSQVSSEVLSSPKSNGEIVVVHSIDNKMAVLDAKTGEEIWQHDGDAPILSVRGTSESVVTNNMVLSGFDSGKLIAFSPDNGSIIWETRLALPTGRTELERMVDIDGEPLLVGDVIYSVTYQGRVGAVSRGTGRSLWSQDSSSHHAPAHGDGQIYVTGAEDSVQAF
;
A
#
# COMPACT_ATOMS: atom_id res chain seq x y z
N MET A 1 60.62 50.87 25.96
CA MET A 1 59.77 49.88 26.60
C MET A 1 58.33 50.01 26.05
N LYS A 2 58.05 49.71 24.77
CA LYS A 2 56.69 49.78 24.15
C LYS A 2 56.64 48.99 22.85
N LYS A 3 57.19 47.76 22.81
CA LYS A 3 57.09 46.90 21.62
C LYS A 3 57.04 45.40 21.95
N LEU A 4 56.56 44.98 23.15
CA LEU A 4 56.56 43.58 23.54
C LEU A 4 55.11 43.00 23.79
N ASN A 5 54.06 43.83 23.62
CA ASN A 5 52.67 43.36 23.90
C ASN A 5 51.80 43.16 22.68
N LEU A 6 52.35 43.05 21.45
CA LEU A 6 51.59 42.87 20.24
C LEU A 6 51.76 41.45 19.60
N LEU A 7 52.49 40.55 20.28
CA LEU A 7 52.76 39.22 19.74
C LEU A 7 52.05 38.08 20.51
N LEU A 8 51.20 38.40 21.46
CA LEU A 8 50.51 37.37 22.28
C LEU A 8 49.00 37.23 22.00
N CYS A 9 48.44 37.99 21.03
CA CYS A 9 47.01 37.92 20.71
C CYS A 9 46.67 37.22 19.40
N VAL A 10 47.65 36.62 18.68
CA VAL A 10 47.41 35.94 17.38
C VAL A 10 47.37 34.41 17.48
N LEU A 11 47.54 33.84 18.68
CA LEU A 11 47.65 32.37 18.87
C LEU A 11 46.42 31.71 19.52
N LEU A 12 45.26 32.37 19.54
CA LEU A 12 44.03 31.81 20.15
C LEU A 12 42.83 31.66 19.19
N VAL A 13 43.04 31.67 17.86
CA VAL A 13 41.93 31.53 16.89
C VAL A 13 42.13 30.30 15.98
N SER A 14 42.96 29.34 16.32
CA SER A 14 43.12 28.10 15.52
C SER A 14 42.77 26.84 16.29
N GLY A 15 41.57 26.80 16.87
CA GLY A 15 41.14 25.64 17.67
C GLY A 15 39.67 25.38 17.68
N CYS A 16 38.98 25.43 16.50
CA CYS A 16 37.59 24.98 16.39
C CYS A 16 37.28 24.47 14.98
N SER A 17 37.98 23.41 14.55
CA SER A 17 37.57 22.67 13.33
C SER A 17 37.94 21.19 13.40
N TRP A 18 37.82 20.58 14.60
CA TRP A 18 38.01 19.14 14.72
C TRP A 18 36.77 18.43 15.37
N PHE A 19 35.61 19.04 15.30
CA PHE A 19 34.31 18.40 15.57
C PHE A 19 33.34 18.75 14.44
N GLY A 20 33.79 18.63 13.20
CA GLY A 20 32.93 18.41 12.07
C GLY A 20 32.76 16.89 11.96
N GLY A 21 31.75 16.33 12.58
CA GLY A 21 31.24 15.06 12.15
C GLY A 21 30.80 15.24 10.71
N ASP A 22 31.35 14.48 9.80
CA ASP A 22 30.75 14.23 8.51
C ASP A 22 29.42 13.50 8.81
N ASP A 23 28.36 14.27 9.05
CA ASP A 23 27.01 13.82 8.81
C ASP A 23 26.89 13.68 7.29
N ASP A 24 27.44 12.59 6.77
CA ASP A 24 27.06 12.03 5.46
C ASP A 24 25.61 11.52 5.54
N ASP A 25 24.67 12.44 5.86
CA ASP A 25 23.31 12.38 5.31
C ASP A 25 23.41 12.68 3.81
N ALA A 26 24.18 11.88 3.08
CA ALA A 26 24.08 11.81 1.66
C ALA A 26 22.65 11.37 1.38
N ALA A 27 21.78 12.32 1.04
CA ALA A 27 20.47 12.00 0.51
C ALA A 27 20.71 10.93 -0.56
N ILE A 28 20.09 9.77 -0.39
CA ILE A 28 20.20 8.69 -1.36
C ILE A 28 19.64 9.27 -2.67
N GLU A 29 20.54 9.66 -3.57
CA GLU A 29 20.12 10.15 -4.88
C GLU A 29 19.52 8.97 -5.66
N PRO A 30 18.41 9.18 -6.38
CA PRO A 30 17.85 8.14 -7.22
C PRO A 30 18.90 7.57 -8.17
N ALA A 31 18.88 6.27 -8.40
CA ALA A 31 19.81 5.63 -9.33
C ALA A 31 19.70 6.26 -10.72
N GLU A 32 20.85 6.56 -11.34
CA GLU A 32 20.89 7.11 -12.69
C GLU A 32 20.34 6.10 -13.69
N LEU A 33 19.37 6.54 -14.51
CA LEU A 33 18.83 5.71 -15.58
C LEU A 33 19.90 5.44 -16.63
N VAL A 34 20.29 4.18 -16.76
CA VAL A 34 21.23 3.77 -17.81
C VAL A 34 20.52 3.62 -19.15
N ASP A 35 21.21 3.99 -20.24
CA ASP A 35 20.71 3.73 -21.58
C ASP A 35 20.61 2.22 -21.82
N PHE A 36 19.43 1.76 -22.23
CA PHE A 36 19.20 0.37 -22.61
C PHE A 36 18.53 0.26 -23.97
N GLN A 37 18.77 -0.84 -24.65
CA GLN A 37 18.08 -1.14 -25.91
C GLN A 37 16.67 -1.66 -25.59
N SER A 38 15.63 -0.93 -26.01
CA SER A 38 14.25 -1.35 -25.83
C SER A 38 13.95 -2.62 -26.63
N GLU A 39 13.54 -3.68 -25.96
CA GLU A 39 13.09 -4.94 -26.57
C GLU A 39 11.59 -4.94 -26.90
N VAL A 40 10.83 -4.04 -26.27
CA VAL A 40 9.38 -3.92 -26.44
C VAL A 40 9.02 -2.48 -26.80
N SER A 41 8.14 -2.33 -27.79
CA SER A 41 7.58 -1.02 -28.15
C SER A 41 6.26 -0.80 -27.42
N VAL A 42 6.24 0.18 -26.51
CA VAL A 42 5.03 0.59 -25.78
C VAL A 42 4.45 1.83 -26.46
N VAL A 43 3.20 1.75 -26.92
CA VAL A 43 2.51 2.85 -27.61
C VAL A 43 1.37 3.35 -26.73
N ARG A 44 1.37 4.67 -26.45
CA ARG A 44 0.26 5.32 -25.74
C ARG A 44 -0.98 5.33 -26.63
N GLN A 45 -2.07 4.70 -26.17
CA GLN A 45 -3.33 4.70 -26.90
C GLN A 45 -4.12 5.99 -26.64
N TRP A 46 -4.21 6.41 -25.39
CA TRP A 46 -4.86 7.66 -24.99
C TRP A 46 -4.28 8.19 -23.68
N SER A 47 -4.67 9.39 -23.31
CA SER A 47 -4.34 10.00 -22.02
C SER A 47 -5.46 10.95 -21.63
N VAL A 48 -5.92 10.86 -20.39
CA VAL A 48 -6.96 11.71 -19.83
C VAL A 48 -6.57 12.11 -18.42
N SER A 49 -6.94 13.33 -18.02
CA SER A 49 -6.79 13.79 -16.64
C SER A 49 -8.06 13.47 -15.86
N VAL A 50 -7.91 12.87 -14.69
CA VAL A 50 -9.01 12.56 -13.77
C VAL A 50 -8.84 13.44 -12.54
N GLY A 51 -9.79 14.35 -12.33
CA GLY A 51 -9.86 15.22 -11.16
C GLY A 51 -8.58 15.97 -10.81
N SER A 52 -8.37 16.22 -9.52
CA SER A 52 -7.24 16.97 -8.94
C SER A 52 -6.08 16.08 -8.47
N GLY A 53 -6.19 14.76 -8.65
CA GLY A 53 -5.20 13.77 -8.18
C GLY A 53 -5.12 13.68 -6.65
N ALA A 54 -3.98 13.22 -6.13
CA ALA A 54 -3.75 13.06 -4.70
C ALA A 54 -3.30 14.36 -3.99
N LYS A 55 -3.11 15.46 -4.71
CA LYS A 55 -2.52 16.71 -4.22
C LYS A 55 -1.16 16.46 -3.54
N ASN A 56 -0.93 17.07 -2.36
CA ASN A 56 0.32 16.91 -1.60
C ASN A 56 0.15 15.94 -0.42
N TYR A 57 -0.86 15.08 -0.47
CA TYR A 57 -1.10 14.09 0.56
C TYR A 57 -0.34 12.79 0.24
N LEU A 58 0.20 12.14 1.27
CA LEU A 58 0.85 10.83 1.16
C LEU A 58 -0.22 9.73 1.09
N ILE A 59 -0.92 9.69 -0.04
CA ILE A 59 -1.94 8.68 -0.36
C ILE A 59 -1.65 8.07 -1.73
N SER A 60 -2.09 6.85 -1.94
CA SER A 60 -1.90 6.12 -3.19
C SER A 60 -3.25 5.76 -3.80
N LEU A 61 -3.87 6.73 -4.50
CA LEU A 61 -5.08 6.46 -5.28
C LEU A 61 -4.69 5.80 -6.61
N ARG A 62 -4.91 4.50 -6.69
CA ARG A 62 -4.58 3.71 -7.88
C ARG A 62 -5.83 3.44 -8.70
N PRO A 63 -5.80 3.66 -10.03
CA PRO A 63 -6.88 3.22 -10.89
C PRO A 63 -6.99 1.69 -10.87
N THR A 64 -8.21 1.19 -10.97
CA THR A 64 -8.48 -0.24 -11.18
C THR A 64 -9.21 -0.44 -12.50
N ALA A 65 -9.07 -1.62 -13.10
CA ALA A 65 -9.71 -1.92 -14.36
C ALA A 65 -10.49 -3.23 -14.30
N ASN A 66 -11.65 -3.26 -14.94
CA ASN A 66 -12.44 -4.47 -15.16
C ASN A 66 -12.96 -4.52 -16.58
N GLY A 67 -12.48 -5.52 -17.33
CA GLY A 67 -12.91 -5.70 -18.72
C GLY A 67 -12.60 -4.47 -19.57
N ASP A 68 -13.62 -3.72 -19.92
CA ASP A 68 -13.55 -2.57 -20.80
C ASP A 68 -13.66 -1.22 -20.05
N THR A 69 -13.64 -1.22 -18.72
CA THR A 69 -13.78 -0.05 -17.88
C THR A 69 -12.60 0.15 -16.96
N VAL A 70 -12.10 1.39 -16.86
CA VAL A 70 -11.12 1.83 -15.87
C VAL A 70 -11.83 2.76 -14.89
N PHE A 71 -11.65 2.50 -13.59
CA PHE A 71 -12.16 3.35 -12.51
C PHE A 71 -11.00 4.09 -11.85
N ALA A 72 -11.19 5.38 -11.61
CA ALA A 72 -10.19 6.22 -10.95
C ALA A 72 -10.91 7.20 -10.00
N ALA A 73 -10.21 7.59 -8.95
CA ALA A 73 -10.69 8.59 -7.99
C ALA A 73 -9.63 9.66 -7.77
N ASP A 74 -10.08 10.83 -7.32
CA ASP A 74 -9.20 11.87 -6.79
C ASP A 74 -9.48 12.13 -5.31
N TYR A 75 -8.58 12.89 -4.68
CA TYR A 75 -8.70 13.24 -3.26
C TYR A 75 -9.97 14.08 -2.96
N GLU A 76 -10.48 14.87 -3.91
CA GLU A 76 -11.67 15.70 -3.70
C GLU A 76 -12.98 14.92 -3.80
N GLY A 77 -12.90 13.59 -4.01
CA GLY A 77 -14.04 12.69 -4.02
C GLY A 77 -14.69 12.54 -5.39
N GLN A 78 -14.01 12.92 -6.48
CA GLN A 78 -14.49 12.62 -7.82
C GLN A 78 -14.12 11.19 -8.20
N ILE A 79 -15.12 10.35 -8.45
CA ILE A 79 -14.96 8.99 -8.98
C ILE A 79 -15.34 9.01 -10.46
N THR A 80 -14.50 8.47 -11.31
CA THR A 80 -14.69 8.48 -12.77
C THR A 80 -14.51 7.08 -13.35
N ALA A 81 -15.46 6.65 -14.17
CA ALA A 81 -15.35 5.46 -15.00
C ALA A 81 -15.03 5.86 -16.44
N LEU A 82 -14.04 5.20 -17.01
CA LEU A 82 -13.52 5.47 -18.34
C LEU A 82 -13.58 4.20 -19.19
N ASP A 83 -13.87 4.36 -20.47
CA ASP A 83 -13.72 3.29 -21.44
C ASP A 83 -12.25 2.96 -21.69
N VAL A 84 -11.85 1.71 -21.50
CA VAL A 84 -10.43 1.26 -21.57
C VAL A 84 -9.83 1.42 -22.98
N GLY A 85 -10.67 1.32 -24.02
CA GLY A 85 -10.19 1.42 -25.41
C GLY A 85 -9.99 2.86 -25.88
N THR A 86 -10.80 3.80 -25.38
CA THR A 86 -10.86 5.16 -25.89
C THR A 86 -10.50 6.25 -24.86
N GLY A 87 -10.57 5.94 -23.57
CA GLY A 87 -10.43 6.93 -22.49
C GLY A 87 -11.66 7.85 -22.32
N ASN A 88 -12.76 7.58 -23.01
CA ASN A 88 -13.97 8.37 -22.86
C ASN A 88 -14.62 8.11 -21.51
N VAL A 89 -15.14 9.18 -20.90
CA VAL A 89 -15.90 9.07 -19.65
C VAL A 89 -17.20 8.33 -19.90
N ARG A 90 -17.47 7.28 -19.11
CA ARG A 90 -18.75 6.57 -19.06
C ARG A 90 -19.69 7.21 -18.06
N TRP A 91 -19.19 7.46 -16.84
CA TRP A 91 -19.89 8.18 -15.80
C TRP A 91 -18.91 8.87 -14.84
N GLN A 92 -19.42 9.85 -14.10
CA GLN A 92 -18.70 10.50 -13.00
C GLN A 92 -19.64 10.71 -11.82
N THR A 93 -19.14 10.46 -10.63
CA THR A 93 -19.86 10.70 -9.38
C THR A 93 -18.99 11.55 -8.48
N GLN A 94 -19.58 12.59 -7.87
CA GLN A 94 -18.92 13.45 -6.89
C GLN A 94 -19.38 13.04 -5.49
N LEU A 95 -18.45 12.64 -4.65
CA LEU A 95 -18.63 12.51 -3.21
C LEU A 95 -18.12 13.80 -2.57
N ASP A 96 -18.87 14.36 -1.64
CA ASP A 96 -18.48 15.62 -0.96
C ASP A 96 -17.54 15.35 0.24
N VAL A 97 -16.61 14.37 0.09
CA VAL A 97 -15.69 13.92 1.15
C VAL A 97 -14.31 13.60 0.56
N PRO A 98 -13.22 13.80 1.32
CA PRO A 98 -11.87 13.45 0.87
C PRO A 98 -11.67 11.94 0.78
N VAL A 99 -11.40 11.43 -0.43
CA VAL A 99 -11.09 10.02 -0.68
C VAL A 99 -9.58 9.79 -0.51
N THR A 100 -9.23 8.80 0.31
CA THR A 100 -7.84 8.45 0.63
C THR A 100 -7.48 7.01 0.28
N GLY A 101 -8.47 6.11 0.19
CA GLY A 101 -8.30 4.70 -0.17
C GLY A 101 -9.13 4.31 -1.40
N GLY A 102 -8.47 3.74 -2.39
CA GLY A 102 -9.19 3.27 -3.58
C GLY A 102 -8.40 3.45 -4.88
N VAL A 103 -8.97 3.05 -6.00
CA VAL A 103 -10.34 2.55 -6.21
C VAL A 103 -10.34 1.04 -6.14
N GLY A 104 -11.19 0.46 -5.30
CA GLY A 104 -11.47 -0.97 -5.30
C GLY A 104 -12.55 -1.34 -6.33
N TYR A 105 -12.43 -2.51 -6.93
CA TYR A 105 -13.46 -3.11 -7.77
C TYR A 105 -13.65 -4.58 -7.40
N GLY A 106 -14.89 -5.03 -7.38
CA GLY A 106 -15.23 -6.45 -7.23
C GLY A 106 -16.70 -6.71 -7.46
N ALA A 107 -17.00 -7.69 -8.33
CA ALA A 107 -18.37 -8.18 -8.58
C ALA A 107 -19.41 -7.08 -8.91
N GLY A 108 -19.04 -6.09 -9.74
CA GLY A 108 -19.93 -5.01 -10.13
C GLY A 108 -19.99 -3.83 -9.15
N LEU A 109 -19.17 -3.86 -8.09
CA LEU A 109 -19.08 -2.80 -7.09
C LEU A 109 -17.79 -2.00 -7.27
N VAL A 110 -17.89 -0.67 -7.21
CA VAL A 110 -16.78 0.27 -7.11
C VAL A 110 -16.73 0.80 -5.69
N MET A 111 -15.58 0.74 -5.03
CA MET A 111 -15.47 1.05 -3.62
C MET A 111 -14.34 2.04 -3.37
N VAL A 112 -14.57 2.99 -2.47
CA VAL A 112 -13.57 3.94 -1.99
C VAL A 112 -13.67 4.13 -0.49
N GLY A 113 -12.55 4.46 0.13
CA GLY A 113 -12.47 4.83 1.53
C GLY A 113 -12.04 6.28 1.72
N THR A 114 -12.34 6.84 2.86
CA THR A 114 -12.11 8.25 3.17
C THR A 114 -11.18 8.46 4.36
N VAL A 115 -10.74 9.71 4.54
CA VAL A 115 -9.92 10.13 5.68
C VAL A 115 -10.66 9.99 7.02
N GLU A 116 -11.99 10.13 7.01
CA GLU A 116 -12.83 10.02 8.21
C GLU A 116 -13.29 8.57 8.47
N GLY A 117 -12.85 7.60 7.65
CA GLY A 117 -13.22 6.20 7.80
C GLY A 117 -14.61 5.85 7.23
N GLU A 118 -15.19 6.71 6.38
CA GLU A 118 -16.36 6.30 5.61
C GLU A 118 -15.93 5.45 4.41
N VAL A 119 -16.71 4.44 4.11
CA VAL A 119 -16.56 3.58 2.94
C VAL A 119 -17.79 3.76 2.06
N PHE A 120 -17.57 4.13 0.81
CA PHE A 120 -18.65 4.26 -0.19
C PHE A 120 -18.57 3.11 -1.17
N THR A 121 -19.72 2.54 -1.48
CA THR A 121 -19.88 1.55 -2.54
C THR A 121 -20.83 2.09 -3.59
N LEU A 122 -20.37 2.06 -4.84
CA LEU A 122 -21.10 2.54 -6.01
C LEU A 122 -21.37 1.38 -6.98
N ASP A 123 -22.44 1.50 -7.74
CA ASP A 123 -22.70 0.62 -8.88
C ASP A 123 -21.67 0.88 -9.99
N ALA A 124 -21.04 -0.16 -10.49
CA ALA A 124 -20.00 -0.04 -11.52
C ALA A 124 -20.53 0.39 -12.88
N ASP A 125 -21.82 0.16 -13.16
CA ASP A 125 -22.43 0.42 -14.47
C ASP A 125 -22.79 1.90 -14.63
N ASP A 126 -23.31 2.55 -13.56
CA ASP A 126 -23.83 3.92 -13.64
C ASP A 126 -23.25 4.91 -12.62
N GLY A 127 -22.43 4.41 -11.65
CA GLY A 127 -21.79 5.22 -10.62
C GLY A 127 -22.73 5.71 -9.51
N SER A 128 -23.96 5.17 -9.42
CA SER A 128 -24.87 5.49 -8.32
C SER A 128 -24.35 4.95 -6.99
N VAL A 129 -24.42 5.76 -5.92
CA VAL A 129 -24.05 5.31 -4.58
C VAL A 129 -25.09 4.33 -4.08
N LEU A 130 -24.66 3.11 -3.80
CA LEU A 130 -25.50 2.04 -3.27
C LEU A 130 -25.68 2.16 -1.76
N TRP A 131 -24.58 2.38 -1.06
CA TRP A 131 -24.54 2.57 0.39
C TRP A 131 -23.22 3.23 0.83
N SER A 132 -23.22 3.78 2.05
CA SER A 132 -22.00 4.14 2.79
C SER A 132 -22.02 3.50 4.18
N SER A 133 -20.83 3.23 4.72
CA SER A 133 -20.66 2.64 6.05
C SER A 133 -19.46 3.26 6.75
N GLN A 134 -19.47 3.28 8.07
CA GLN A 134 -18.41 3.84 8.91
C GLN A 134 -17.53 2.71 9.45
N VAL A 135 -16.20 2.81 9.24
CA VAL A 135 -15.20 1.96 9.89
C VAL A 135 -14.43 2.75 10.95
N SER A 136 -13.53 2.07 11.68
CA SER A 136 -12.90 2.61 12.88
C SER A 136 -11.97 3.80 12.67
N SER A 137 -11.33 3.91 11.50
CA SER A 137 -10.33 4.95 11.21
C SER A 137 -10.16 5.16 9.72
N GLU A 138 -9.25 6.07 9.33
CA GLU A 138 -8.89 6.38 7.94
C GLU A 138 -8.63 5.10 7.12
N VAL A 139 -9.14 5.08 5.88
CA VAL A 139 -8.93 4.00 4.91
C VAL A 139 -7.94 4.45 3.85
N LEU A 140 -6.77 3.82 3.79
CA LEU A 140 -5.72 4.11 2.82
C LEU A 140 -5.62 3.07 1.71
N SER A 141 -5.93 1.81 2.01
CA SER A 141 -5.97 0.73 1.02
C SER A 141 -7.30 0.68 0.27
N SER A 142 -7.27 0.14 -0.94
CA SER A 142 -8.49 -0.07 -1.72
C SER A 142 -9.36 -1.14 -1.08
N PRO A 143 -10.64 -0.88 -0.77
CA PRO A 143 -11.55 -1.94 -0.33
C PRO A 143 -11.70 -3.02 -1.41
N LYS A 144 -11.92 -4.27 -1.02
CA LYS A 144 -12.04 -5.42 -1.93
C LYS A 144 -13.35 -6.17 -1.71
N SER A 145 -13.91 -6.73 -2.79
CA SER A 145 -15.17 -7.47 -2.72
C SER A 145 -15.16 -8.72 -3.59
N ASN A 146 -15.88 -9.75 -3.16
CA ASN A 146 -16.25 -10.92 -3.96
C ASN A 146 -17.75 -10.91 -4.38
N GLY A 147 -18.48 -9.84 -4.03
CA GLY A 147 -19.91 -9.68 -4.30
C GLY A 147 -20.83 -10.13 -3.16
N GLU A 148 -20.31 -10.83 -2.17
CA GLU A 148 -21.01 -11.21 -0.94
C GLU A 148 -20.60 -10.32 0.23
N ILE A 149 -19.29 -10.02 0.31
CA ILE A 149 -18.69 -9.18 1.34
C ILE A 149 -17.83 -8.08 0.72
N VAL A 150 -17.64 -6.99 1.47
CA VAL A 150 -16.64 -5.94 1.24
C VAL A 150 -15.67 -5.94 2.41
N VAL A 151 -14.37 -6.04 2.12
CA VAL A 151 -13.29 -6.04 3.12
C VAL A 151 -12.59 -4.70 3.09
N VAL A 152 -12.44 -4.08 4.24
CA VAL A 152 -11.84 -2.77 4.45
C VAL A 152 -10.77 -2.87 5.53
N HIS A 153 -9.58 -2.39 5.25
CA HIS A 153 -8.49 -2.30 6.22
C HIS A 153 -8.22 -0.82 6.55
N SER A 154 -8.36 -0.43 7.80
CA SER A 154 -8.15 0.94 8.27
C SER A 154 -6.78 1.11 8.93
N ILE A 155 -6.29 2.36 9.00
CA ILE A 155 -4.93 2.69 9.44
C ILE A 155 -4.64 2.34 10.92
N ASP A 156 -5.66 2.12 11.72
CA ASP A 156 -5.55 1.62 13.10
C ASP A 156 -5.34 0.10 13.18
N ASN A 157 -4.97 -0.52 12.05
CA ASN A 157 -4.68 -1.95 11.89
C ASN A 157 -5.89 -2.85 12.15
N LYS A 158 -7.10 -2.31 11.91
CA LYS A 158 -8.35 -3.07 11.98
C LYS A 158 -8.87 -3.41 10.60
N MET A 159 -9.41 -4.59 10.49
CA MET A 159 -10.07 -5.05 9.26
C MET A 159 -11.54 -5.27 9.54
N ALA A 160 -12.40 -4.50 8.87
CA ALA A 160 -13.84 -4.65 8.90
C ALA A 160 -14.32 -5.43 7.67
N VAL A 161 -15.28 -6.31 7.86
CA VAL A 161 -15.94 -7.05 6.78
C VAL A 161 -17.43 -6.73 6.82
N LEU A 162 -17.89 -6.17 5.71
CA LEU A 162 -19.22 -5.62 5.54
C LEU A 162 -20.02 -6.48 4.56
N ASP A 163 -21.33 -6.54 4.72
CA ASP A 163 -22.24 -7.13 3.73
C ASP A 163 -22.20 -6.29 2.44
N ALA A 164 -21.96 -6.92 1.31
CA ALA A 164 -21.78 -6.21 0.04
C ALA A 164 -23.04 -5.50 -0.46
N LYS A 165 -24.23 -5.88 -0.01
CA LYS A 165 -25.51 -5.29 -0.42
C LYS A 165 -25.97 -4.16 0.48
N THR A 166 -25.67 -4.26 1.79
CA THR A 166 -26.22 -3.34 2.80
C THR A 166 -25.18 -2.43 3.42
N GLY A 167 -23.88 -2.80 3.37
CA GLY A 167 -22.82 -2.10 4.08
C GLY A 167 -22.80 -2.37 5.59
N GLU A 168 -23.68 -3.26 6.11
CA GLU A 168 -23.69 -3.62 7.52
C GLU A 168 -22.46 -4.46 7.88
N GLU A 169 -21.85 -4.19 9.04
CA GLU A 169 -20.71 -4.96 9.50
C GLU A 169 -21.13 -6.38 9.87
N ILE A 170 -20.45 -7.38 9.28
CA ILE A 170 -20.65 -8.80 9.58
C ILE A 170 -19.72 -9.22 10.71
N TRP A 171 -18.43 -8.88 10.60
CA TRP A 171 -17.40 -9.12 11.60
C TRP A 171 -16.22 -8.17 11.40
N GLN A 172 -15.41 -8.02 12.44
CA GLN A 172 -14.15 -7.28 12.37
C GLN A 172 -13.00 -8.08 13.01
N HIS A 173 -11.78 -7.75 12.66
CA HIS A 173 -10.56 -8.24 13.27
C HIS A 173 -9.69 -7.08 13.71
N ASP A 174 -9.27 -7.09 14.97
CA ASP A 174 -8.33 -6.12 15.53
C ASP A 174 -6.91 -6.70 15.41
N GLY A 175 -6.09 -6.15 14.51
CA GLY A 175 -4.69 -6.53 14.37
C GLY A 175 -3.82 -6.01 15.51
N ASP A 176 -2.69 -6.68 15.73
CA ASP A 176 -1.68 -6.21 16.69
C ASP A 176 -1.03 -4.92 16.14
N ALA A 177 -1.36 -3.77 16.69
CA ALA A 177 -0.77 -2.49 16.29
C ALA A 177 0.60 -2.30 16.98
N PRO A 178 1.72 -2.18 16.25
CA PRO A 178 3.00 -1.82 16.80
C PRO A 178 3.02 -0.35 17.26
N ILE A 179 4.06 0.05 18.01
CA ILE A 179 4.22 1.44 18.46
C ILE A 179 4.46 2.39 17.28
N LEU A 180 5.19 1.91 16.27
CA LEU A 180 5.43 2.61 15.00
C LEU A 180 5.17 1.66 13.84
N SER A 181 4.51 2.16 12.81
CA SER A 181 4.30 1.51 11.52
C SER A 181 4.55 2.51 10.38
N VAL A 182 4.76 2.01 9.18
CA VAL A 182 4.72 2.83 7.96
C VAL A 182 3.30 3.32 7.75
N ARG A 183 3.11 4.54 7.20
CA ARG A 183 1.78 5.03 6.86
C ARG A 183 1.25 4.26 5.63
N GLY A 184 0.56 3.20 5.88
CA GLY A 184 -0.01 2.32 4.87
C GLY A 184 -0.91 1.27 5.51
N THR A 185 -1.60 0.51 4.70
CA THR A 185 -2.33 -0.70 5.09
C THR A 185 -2.36 -1.66 3.90
N SER A 186 -2.26 -2.95 4.18
CA SER A 186 -2.35 -3.98 3.15
C SER A 186 -3.74 -3.98 2.50
N GLU A 187 -3.79 -4.00 1.18
CA GLU A 187 -5.00 -4.42 0.48
C GLU A 187 -5.24 -5.91 0.73
N SER A 188 -6.48 -6.30 0.92
CA SER A 188 -6.83 -7.71 1.18
C SER A 188 -7.10 -8.47 -0.11
N VAL A 189 -6.73 -9.75 -0.16
CA VAL A 189 -7.19 -10.68 -1.20
C VAL A 189 -8.48 -11.34 -0.73
N VAL A 190 -9.56 -11.15 -1.48
CA VAL A 190 -10.89 -11.68 -1.13
C VAL A 190 -11.31 -12.73 -2.14
N THR A 191 -11.56 -13.93 -1.65
CA THR A 191 -12.08 -15.05 -2.43
C THR A 191 -13.35 -15.60 -1.76
N ASN A 192 -14.06 -16.52 -2.41
CA ASN A 192 -15.28 -17.09 -1.82
C ASN A 192 -15.02 -17.93 -0.55
N ASN A 193 -13.79 -18.36 -0.31
CA ASN A 193 -13.45 -19.25 0.80
C ASN A 193 -12.34 -18.72 1.72
N MET A 194 -11.83 -17.52 1.45
CA MET A 194 -10.74 -16.95 2.22
C MET A 194 -10.66 -15.43 2.05
N VAL A 195 -10.48 -14.72 3.15
CA VAL A 195 -9.99 -13.35 3.21
C VAL A 195 -8.54 -13.40 3.69
N LEU A 196 -7.62 -12.81 2.95
CA LEU A 196 -6.20 -12.80 3.27
C LEU A 196 -5.73 -11.35 3.39
N SER A 197 -5.05 -11.00 4.49
CA SER A 197 -4.52 -9.66 4.70
C SER A 197 -3.16 -9.69 5.39
N GLY A 198 -2.33 -8.70 5.06
CA GLY A 198 -1.11 -8.38 5.77
C GLY A 198 -1.39 -7.39 6.91
N PHE A 199 -0.54 -7.39 7.93
CA PHE A 199 -0.64 -6.51 9.10
C PHE A 199 0.72 -5.90 9.45
N ASP A 200 0.68 -4.77 10.18
CA ASP A 200 1.88 -4.01 10.60
C ASP A 200 2.81 -4.78 11.55
N SER A 201 2.36 -5.93 12.04
CA SER A 201 3.18 -6.84 12.86
C SER A 201 4.03 -7.82 12.04
N GLY A 202 4.05 -7.71 10.70
CA GLY A 202 4.67 -8.66 9.79
C GLY A 202 3.93 -10.01 9.71
N LYS A 203 2.67 -10.04 10.15
CA LYS A 203 1.79 -11.20 10.06
C LYS A 203 0.99 -11.17 8.77
N LEU A 204 0.85 -12.32 8.16
CA LEU A 204 -0.08 -12.62 7.09
C LEU A 204 -1.14 -13.56 7.65
N ILE A 205 -2.41 -13.18 7.58
CA ILE A 205 -3.50 -13.92 8.22
C ILE A 205 -4.59 -14.23 7.20
N ALA A 206 -5.03 -15.48 7.20
CA ALA A 206 -6.17 -15.94 6.41
C ALA A 206 -7.38 -16.20 7.32
N PHE A 207 -8.53 -15.67 6.93
CA PHE A 207 -9.78 -15.74 7.66
C PHE A 207 -10.86 -16.45 6.86
N SER A 208 -11.80 -17.06 7.55
CA SER A 208 -13.07 -17.48 6.97
C SER A 208 -13.91 -16.24 6.63
N PRO A 209 -14.41 -16.11 5.38
CA PRO A 209 -15.25 -14.98 5.00
C PRO A 209 -16.53 -14.84 5.85
N ASP A 210 -17.10 -15.97 6.26
CA ASP A 210 -18.43 -16.02 6.90
C ASP A 210 -18.45 -15.43 8.32
N ASN A 211 -17.34 -15.59 9.07
CA ASN A 211 -17.37 -15.32 10.52
C ASN A 211 -16.05 -14.79 11.09
N GLY A 212 -15.04 -14.53 10.25
CA GLY A 212 -13.76 -14.01 10.69
C GLY A 212 -12.87 -14.96 11.47
N SER A 213 -13.23 -16.26 11.57
CA SER A 213 -12.36 -17.22 12.24
C SER A 213 -11.04 -17.38 11.46
N ILE A 214 -9.92 -17.37 12.18
CA ILE A 214 -8.60 -17.54 11.60
C ILE A 214 -8.45 -18.98 11.08
N ILE A 215 -8.21 -19.11 9.78
CA ILE A 215 -7.89 -20.39 9.14
C ILE A 215 -6.43 -20.74 9.44
N TRP A 216 -5.54 -19.75 9.24
CA TRP A 216 -4.13 -19.82 9.63
C TRP A 216 -3.54 -18.42 9.74
N GLU A 217 -2.46 -18.28 10.51
CA GLU A 217 -1.60 -17.09 10.52
C GLU A 217 -0.14 -17.49 10.32
N THR A 218 0.61 -16.63 9.67
CA THR A 218 2.05 -16.80 9.44
C THR A 218 2.76 -15.48 9.62
N ARG A 219 3.87 -15.49 10.31
CA ARG A 219 4.74 -14.32 10.44
C ARG A 219 5.85 -14.42 9.41
N LEU A 220 5.90 -13.44 8.47
CA LEU A 220 6.93 -13.39 7.43
C LEU A 220 8.25 -12.83 7.96
N ALA A 221 8.18 -11.81 8.81
CA ALA A 221 9.35 -11.20 9.43
C ALA A 221 9.13 -10.98 10.93
N LEU A 222 10.21 -11.05 11.69
CA LEU A 222 10.22 -10.72 13.12
C LEU A 222 10.77 -9.30 13.29
N PRO A 223 10.15 -8.46 14.13
CA PRO A 223 10.72 -7.17 14.51
C PRO A 223 12.11 -7.37 15.11
N THR A 224 13.13 -6.81 14.49
CA THR A 224 14.53 -6.90 14.95
C THR A 224 15.12 -5.51 15.05
N GLY A 225 16.02 -5.28 16.02
CA GLY A 225 16.66 -3.99 16.20
C GLY A 225 16.54 -3.45 17.63
N ARG A 226 17.15 -2.29 17.88
CA ARG A 226 17.21 -1.64 19.18
C ARG A 226 16.23 -0.47 19.32
N THR A 227 15.83 0.11 18.21
CA THR A 227 14.88 1.23 18.13
C THR A 227 13.57 0.76 17.53
N GLU A 228 12.48 1.50 17.77
CA GLU A 228 11.17 1.17 17.16
C GLU A 228 11.21 1.32 15.63
N LEU A 229 12.03 2.25 15.09
CA LEU A 229 12.23 2.39 13.66
C LEU A 229 12.87 1.14 13.02
N GLU A 230 13.89 0.56 13.67
CA GLU A 230 14.52 -0.69 13.20
C GLU A 230 13.60 -1.91 13.31
N ARG A 231 12.55 -1.82 14.11
CA ARG A 231 11.63 -2.91 14.41
C ARG A 231 10.37 -2.94 13.54
N MET A 232 10.20 -1.96 12.65
CA MET A 232 9.08 -1.93 11.70
C MET A 232 9.23 -3.09 10.71
N VAL A 233 8.17 -3.88 10.55
CA VAL A 233 8.13 -5.05 9.65
C VAL A 233 6.77 -5.17 8.95
N ASP A 234 6.21 -4.04 8.58
CA ASP A 234 4.85 -3.89 8.09
C ASP A 234 4.65 -4.65 6.75
N ILE A 235 3.45 -5.19 6.56
CA ILE A 235 3.00 -5.71 5.27
C ILE A 235 1.96 -4.73 4.73
N ASP A 236 2.38 -3.80 3.89
CA ASP A 236 1.51 -2.79 3.27
C ASP A 236 1.05 -3.21 1.87
N GLY A 237 1.87 -3.97 1.17
CA GLY A 237 1.54 -4.47 -0.17
C GLY A 237 0.44 -5.53 -0.14
N GLU A 238 -0.45 -5.52 -1.15
CA GLU A 238 -1.41 -6.60 -1.36
C GLU A 238 -0.67 -7.94 -1.52
N PRO A 239 -1.03 -8.99 -0.75
CA PRO A 239 -0.48 -10.32 -0.95
C PRO A 239 -0.84 -10.86 -2.34
N LEU A 240 0.12 -11.39 -3.05
CA LEU A 240 -0.07 -11.91 -4.40
C LEU A 240 -0.41 -13.40 -4.37
N LEU A 241 -1.60 -13.76 -4.84
CA LEU A 241 -2.06 -15.15 -4.93
C LEU A 241 -1.81 -15.71 -6.34
N VAL A 242 -0.95 -16.72 -6.46
CA VAL A 242 -0.69 -17.44 -7.71
C VAL A 242 -0.91 -18.94 -7.48
N GLY A 243 -2.05 -19.45 -7.95
CA GLY A 243 -2.45 -20.83 -7.71
C GLY A 243 -2.60 -21.15 -6.22
N ASP A 244 -1.80 -22.09 -5.72
CA ASP A 244 -1.80 -22.50 -4.30
C ASP A 244 -0.69 -21.84 -3.48
N VAL A 245 -0.04 -20.82 -4.02
CA VAL A 245 1.04 -20.09 -3.36
C VAL A 245 0.68 -18.63 -3.19
N ILE A 246 0.94 -18.10 -2.01
CA ILE A 246 0.82 -16.69 -1.67
C ILE A 246 2.21 -16.12 -1.51
N TYR A 247 2.45 -14.99 -2.18
CA TYR A 247 3.69 -14.23 -2.06
C TYR A 247 3.39 -12.91 -1.37
N SER A 248 4.23 -12.54 -0.43
CA SER A 248 4.13 -11.25 0.25
C SER A 248 5.52 -10.76 0.65
N VAL A 249 5.63 -9.47 0.85
CA VAL A 249 6.88 -8.81 1.22
C VAL A 249 6.61 -7.88 2.40
N THR A 250 7.58 -7.74 3.28
CA THR A 250 7.53 -6.82 4.42
C THR A 250 8.49 -5.66 4.22
N TYR A 251 8.18 -4.53 4.84
CA TYR A 251 9.15 -3.47 5.02
C TYR A 251 10.24 -3.94 6.01
N GLN A 252 11.51 -3.61 5.75
CA GLN A 252 12.69 -4.00 6.54
C GLN A 252 12.75 -5.49 6.94
N GLY A 253 12.34 -6.39 6.05
CA GLY A 253 12.25 -7.78 6.41
C GLY A 253 12.50 -8.76 5.27
N ARG A 254 11.46 -9.38 4.76
CA ARG A 254 11.56 -10.52 3.85
C ARG A 254 10.49 -10.51 2.77
N VAL A 255 10.85 -11.01 1.61
CA VAL A 255 9.88 -11.59 0.67
C VAL A 255 9.72 -13.09 0.99
N GLY A 256 8.50 -13.59 0.96
CA GLY A 256 8.24 -15.00 1.25
C GLY A 256 7.11 -15.58 0.43
N ALA A 257 7.20 -16.89 0.21
CA ALA A 257 6.14 -17.71 -0.35
C ALA A 257 5.52 -18.59 0.74
N VAL A 258 4.19 -18.64 0.79
CA VAL A 258 3.41 -19.37 1.78
C VAL A 258 2.41 -20.27 1.07
N SER A 259 2.16 -21.45 1.61
CA SER A 259 1.09 -22.32 1.13
C SER A 259 -0.28 -21.73 1.45
N ARG A 260 -1.12 -21.51 0.43
CA ARG A 260 -2.47 -20.98 0.55
C ARG A 260 -3.34 -21.74 1.54
N GLY A 261 -3.27 -23.07 1.51
CA GLY A 261 -4.15 -23.91 2.35
C GLY A 261 -3.73 -24.02 3.81
N THR A 262 -2.45 -23.75 4.15
CA THR A 262 -1.92 -24.05 5.49
C THR A 262 -1.15 -22.90 6.14
N GLY A 263 -0.85 -21.83 5.41
CA GLY A 263 0.02 -20.75 5.89
C GLY A 263 1.49 -21.17 6.09
N ARG A 264 1.86 -22.40 5.77
CA ARG A 264 3.24 -22.86 5.95
C ARG A 264 4.18 -22.15 4.98
N SER A 265 5.26 -21.57 5.51
CA SER A 265 6.33 -21.00 4.70
C SER A 265 6.96 -22.07 3.79
N LEU A 266 7.05 -21.75 2.51
CA LEU A 266 7.71 -22.58 1.50
C LEU A 266 9.15 -22.14 1.31
N TRP A 267 9.36 -20.82 1.20
CA TRP A 267 10.69 -20.20 1.18
C TRP A 267 10.57 -18.74 1.63
N SER A 268 11.69 -18.13 2.00
CA SER A 268 11.79 -16.68 2.22
C SER A 268 13.21 -16.22 1.95
N GLN A 269 13.34 -14.95 1.50
CA GLN A 269 14.61 -14.27 1.26
C GLN A 269 14.55 -12.86 1.85
N ASP A 270 15.71 -12.29 2.18
CA ASP A 270 15.78 -10.93 2.69
C ASP A 270 15.41 -9.94 1.58
N SER A 271 14.51 -9.04 1.86
CA SER A 271 14.04 -7.99 0.95
C SER A 271 13.25 -6.95 1.75
N SER A 272 13.15 -5.74 1.23
CA SER A 272 12.38 -4.68 1.86
C SER A 272 11.52 -3.97 0.82
N SER A 273 10.22 -3.96 1.02
CA SER A 273 9.27 -3.24 0.17
C SER A 273 7.97 -2.97 0.92
N HIS A 274 7.35 -1.85 0.61
CA HIS A 274 5.97 -1.51 1.00
C HIS A 274 4.99 -1.65 -0.18
N HIS A 275 5.47 -2.14 -1.33
CA HIS A 275 4.65 -2.38 -2.52
C HIS A 275 4.27 -3.85 -2.65
N ALA A 276 3.14 -4.10 -3.30
CA ALA A 276 2.74 -5.46 -3.66
C ALA A 276 3.75 -6.11 -4.62
N PRO A 277 4.07 -7.41 -4.45
CA PRO A 277 4.83 -8.15 -5.43
C PRO A 277 4.02 -8.33 -6.73
N ALA A 278 4.69 -8.45 -7.86
CA ALA A 278 4.09 -8.75 -9.15
C ALA A 278 4.54 -10.11 -9.68
N HIS A 279 3.74 -10.75 -10.52
CA HIS A 279 4.08 -12.03 -11.15
C HIS A 279 4.11 -11.89 -12.67
N GLY A 280 5.13 -12.45 -13.30
CA GLY A 280 5.26 -12.52 -14.75
C GLY A 280 6.36 -13.52 -15.13
N ASP A 281 6.20 -14.21 -16.27
CA ASP A 281 7.18 -15.16 -16.82
C ASP A 281 7.69 -16.21 -15.82
N GLY A 282 6.82 -16.62 -14.86
CA GLY A 282 7.16 -17.60 -13.84
C GLY A 282 8.03 -17.09 -12.70
N GLN A 283 8.23 -15.79 -12.60
CA GLN A 283 8.99 -15.11 -11.56
C GLN A 283 8.11 -14.17 -10.74
N ILE A 284 8.56 -13.86 -9.54
CA ILE A 284 7.98 -12.85 -8.65
C ILE A 284 8.90 -11.63 -8.64
N TYR A 285 8.36 -10.48 -8.94
CA TYR A 285 9.07 -9.21 -8.97
C TYR A 285 8.71 -8.37 -7.74
N VAL A 286 9.72 -7.85 -7.07
CA VAL A 286 9.59 -6.96 -5.91
C VAL A 286 10.35 -5.67 -6.20
N THR A 287 9.68 -4.54 -6.05
CA THR A 287 10.31 -3.21 -6.08
C THR A 287 10.88 -2.94 -4.69
N GLY A 288 12.20 -2.95 -4.56
CA GLY A 288 12.90 -2.74 -3.30
C GLY A 288 12.92 -1.30 -2.84
N ALA A 289 13.13 -1.09 -1.54
CA ALA A 289 13.24 0.24 -0.92
C ALA A 289 14.51 1.01 -1.36
N GLU A 290 15.45 0.33 -2.06
CA GLU A 290 16.71 0.90 -2.56
C GLU A 290 16.66 1.11 -4.08
N ASP A 291 15.54 1.55 -4.62
CA ASP A 291 15.35 1.84 -6.06
C ASP A 291 15.71 0.66 -6.98
N SER A 292 15.52 -0.56 -6.50
CA SER A 292 15.83 -1.79 -7.22
C SER A 292 14.57 -2.59 -7.55
N VAL A 293 14.62 -3.37 -8.62
CA VAL A 293 13.62 -4.43 -8.91
C VAL A 293 14.34 -5.76 -8.83
N GLN A 294 13.86 -6.61 -7.96
CA GLN A 294 14.39 -7.95 -7.71
C GLN A 294 13.43 -9.00 -8.28
N ALA A 295 13.96 -10.03 -8.92
CA ALA A 295 13.21 -11.18 -9.40
C ALA A 295 13.56 -12.43 -8.60
N PHE A 296 12.54 -13.22 -8.22
CA PHE A 296 12.63 -14.42 -7.39
C PHE A 296 12.00 -15.64 -8.08
#